data_b4af42389e46d35a5a363f6512a9c0cc
#
_entry.id   b4af42389e46d35a5a363f6512a9c0cc
#
_cell.length_a   1.000
_cell.length_b   1.000
_cell.length_c   1.000
_cell.angle_alpha   90.00
_cell.angle_beta   90.00
_cell.angle_gamma   90.00
#
_symmetry.space_group_name_H-M   'P 1'
#
loop_
_entity.id
_entity.type
_entity.pdbx_description
1 polymer ?
#
loop_
_entity_poly.entity_id
_entity_poly.type
_entity_poly.pdbx_seq_one_letter_code
_entity_poly.pdbx_strand_id
1 'polypeptide(L)'
;VTQYEMHAIEDLGLLKMDFLGLRNLTTIEQTLKLITEIHGTPIEIEKISLDDPKVFALFQRGETTGLFQFESGGMKRYLKELKPTEFEDLIAMVALYRPGPMELIPSYIRRKHGMERVEYLHPKLAPILQKTYGIGVYQEQMMQITRELAGFSFAEADTMRRAIGKKIKSLLDEQRDRLVSGMIAN
;
A
#
# COMPACT_ATOMS: atom_id res chain seq x y z
N VAL A 1 -17.90 5.92 23.82
CA VAL A 1 -16.49 6.31 24.07
C VAL A 1 -16.29 6.37 25.58
N THR A 2 -15.28 5.68 26.09
CA THR A 2 -14.95 5.70 27.52
C THR A 2 -13.99 6.86 27.85
N GLN A 3 -13.95 7.26 29.10
CA GLN A 3 -13.00 8.26 29.63
C GLN A 3 -11.73 7.62 30.21
N TYR A 4 -11.64 6.29 30.13
CA TYR A 4 -10.50 5.52 30.63
C TYR A 4 -9.47 5.29 29.51
N GLU A 5 -8.22 5.09 29.91
CA GLU A 5 -7.12 4.75 28.99
C GLU A 5 -7.41 3.40 28.30
N MET A 6 -7.09 3.33 27.00
CA MET A 6 -7.55 2.23 26.16
C MET A 6 -6.91 0.87 26.49
N HIS A 7 -5.66 0.84 26.94
CA HIS A 7 -4.98 -0.41 27.28
C HIS A 7 -5.55 -1.04 28.53
N ALA A 8 -5.84 -0.22 29.57
CA ALA A 8 -6.48 -0.69 30.78
C ALA A 8 -7.87 -1.29 30.52
N ILE A 9 -8.60 -0.76 29.53
CA ILE A 9 -9.91 -1.29 29.12
C ILE A 9 -9.77 -2.61 28.36
N GLU A 10 -8.77 -2.73 27.48
CA GLU A 10 -8.46 -3.97 26.77
C GLU A 10 -8.02 -5.07 27.75
N ASP A 11 -7.19 -4.74 28.75
CA ASP A 11 -6.77 -5.66 29.80
C ASP A 11 -7.93 -6.19 30.67
N LEU A 12 -9.01 -5.41 30.82
CA LEU A 12 -10.26 -5.84 31.44
C LEU A 12 -11.13 -6.72 30.53
N GLY A 13 -10.69 -7.00 29.30
CA GLY A 13 -11.40 -7.83 28.35
C GLY A 13 -12.53 -7.11 27.59
N LEU A 14 -12.59 -5.79 27.63
CA LEU A 14 -13.54 -5.03 26.83
C LEU A 14 -13.07 -4.87 25.37
N LEU A 15 -13.99 -5.05 24.43
CA LEU A 15 -13.69 -4.93 23.00
C LEU A 15 -13.52 -3.46 22.63
N LYS A 16 -12.36 -3.13 22.07
CA LYS A 16 -12.11 -1.85 21.40
C LYS A 16 -12.52 -1.96 19.94
N MET A 17 -13.38 -1.07 19.49
CA MET A 17 -13.78 -0.95 18.08
C MET A 17 -13.43 0.44 17.56
N ASP A 18 -12.69 0.50 16.47
CA ASP A 18 -12.33 1.75 15.79
C ASP A 18 -13.32 2.01 14.66
N PHE A 19 -14.02 3.16 14.70
CA PHE A 19 -14.93 3.61 13.66
C PHE A 19 -14.26 4.73 12.88
N LEU A 20 -13.90 4.43 11.62
CA LEU A 20 -13.23 5.36 10.73
C LEU A 20 -14.13 5.66 9.52
N GLY A 21 -14.32 6.93 9.22
CA GLY A 21 -15.03 7.39 8.04
C GLY A 21 -14.17 8.34 7.22
N LEU A 22 -14.41 8.40 5.91
CA LEU A 22 -13.77 9.32 4.98
C LEU A 22 -14.81 10.29 4.41
N ARG A 23 -14.61 11.58 4.61
CA ARG A 23 -15.49 12.64 4.05
C ARG A 23 -15.51 12.61 2.52
N ASN A 24 -14.44 12.15 1.88
CA ASN A 24 -14.35 12.03 0.43
C ASN A 24 -15.40 11.07 -0.15
N LEU A 25 -15.69 9.96 0.57
CA LEU A 25 -16.74 9.03 0.15
C LEU A 25 -18.13 9.68 0.16
N THR A 26 -18.43 10.48 1.18
CA THR A 26 -19.66 11.27 1.26
C THR A 26 -19.75 12.28 0.12
N THR A 27 -18.62 12.95 -0.20
CA THR A 27 -18.57 13.91 -1.32
C THR A 27 -18.84 13.22 -2.66
N ILE A 28 -18.24 12.03 -2.87
CA ILE A 28 -18.49 11.22 -4.07
C ILE A 28 -19.96 10.84 -4.17
N GLU A 29 -20.56 10.32 -3.09
CA GLU A 29 -21.98 9.94 -3.06
C GLU A 29 -22.89 11.12 -3.40
N GLN A 30 -22.64 12.29 -2.80
CA GLN A 30 -23.41 13.50 -3.08
C GLN A 30 -23.25 13.95 -4.53
N THR A 31 -22.03 13.86 -5.08
CA THR A 31 -21.76 14.20 -6.48
C THR A 31 -22.52 13.28 -7.43
N LEU A 32 -22.55 11.98 -7.17
CA LEU A 32 -23.30 11.02 -7.98
C LEU A 32 -24.81 11.30 -7.97
N LYS A 33 -25.36 11.67 -6.80
CA LYS A 33 -26.77 12.09 -6.67
C LYS A 33 -27.06 13.33 -7.51
N LEU A 34 -26.22 14.36 -7.39
CA LEU A 34 -26.38 15.60 -8.17
C LEU A 34 -26.28 15.36 -9.68
N ILE A 35 -25.37 14.52 -10.14
CA ILE A 35 -25.25 14.14 -11.55
C ILE A 35 -26.54 13.49 -12.03
N THR A 36 -27.09 12.56 -11.27
CA THR A 36 -28.35 11.90 -11.60
C THR A 36 -29.52 12.88 -11.67
N GLU A 37 -29.62 13.81 -10.72
CA GLU A 37 -30.66 14.84 -10.68
C GLU A 37 -30.57 15.79 -11.87
N ILE A 38 -29.37 16.22 -12.26
CA ILE A 38 -29.13 17.20 -13.32
C ILE A 38 -29.22 16.58 -14.72
N HIS A 39 -28.62 15.40 -14.89
CA HIS A 39 -28.43 14.76 -16.21
C HIS A 39 -29.39 13.59 -16.46
N GLY A 40 -30.18 13.17 -15.45
CA GLY A 40 -31.09 12.04 -15.57
C GLY A 40 -30.47 10.67 -15.73
N THR A 41 -29.15 10.57 -15.70
CA THR A 41 -28.39 9.30 -15.90
C THR A 41 -27.51 9.03 -14.71
N PRO A 42 -27.68 7.91 -13.99
CA PRO A 42 -26.83 7.54 -12.88
C PRO A 42 -25.46 7.06 -13.39
N ILE A 43 -24.40 7.40 -12.66
CA ILE A 43 -23.06 6.85 -12.87
C ILE A 43 -22.84 5.71 -11.87
N GLU A 44 -22.54 4.52 -12.39
CA GLU A 44 -22.13 3.37 -11.60
C GLU A 44 -20.61 3.41 -11.41
N ILE A 45 -20.15 3.78 -10.21
CA ILE A 45 -18.73 4.02 -9.93
C ILE A 45 -17.88 2.76 -10.14
N GLU A 46 -18.44 1.58 -9.90
CA GLU A 46 -17.75 0.30 -10.08
C GLU A 46 -17.50 -0.04 -11.56
N LYS A 47 -18.16 0.64 -12.47
CA LYS A 47 -18.01 0.48 -13.93
C LYS A 47 -17.05 1.48 -14.55
N ILE A 48 -16.52 2.42 -13.77
CA ILE A 48 -15.55 3.38 -14.27
C ILE A 48 -14.23 2.64 -14.56
N SER A 49 -13.71 2.82 -15.80
CA SER A 49 -12.45 2.24 -16.20
C SER A 49 -11.28 2.80 -15.38
N LEU A 50 -10.34 1.93 -15.00
CA LEU A 50 -9.11 2.29 -14.28
C LEU A 50 -7.91 2.50 -15.21
N ASP A 51 -8.11 2.44 -16.53
CA ASP A 51 -7.07 2.49 -17.55
C ASP A 51 -7.22 3.68 -18.54
N ASP A 52 -8.02 4.70 -18.19
CA ASP A 52 -8.19 5.88 -19.03
C ASP A 52 -6.87 6.66 -19.21
N PRO A 53 -6.32 6.74 -20.44
CA PRO A 53 -5.05 7.42 -20.69
C PRO A 53 -5.09 8.91 -20.41
N LYS A 54 -6.26 9.56 -20.48
CA LYS A 54 -6.40 10.98 -20.13
C LYS A 54 -6.19 11.22 -18.64
N VAL A 55 -6.64 10.28 -17.81
CA VAL A 55 -6.43 10.32 -16.35
C VAL A 55 -4.94 10.15 -16.05
N PHE A 56 -4.26 9.18 -16.66
CA PHE A 56 -2.81 9.03 -16.47
C PHE A 56 -2.02 10.25 -16.97
N ALA A 57 -2.41 10.85 -18.09
CA ALA A 57 -1.79 12.08 -18.58
C ALA A 57 -1.91 13.23 -17.55
N LEU A 58 -3.03 13.36 -16.83
CA LEU A 58 -3.21 14.34 -15.77
C LEU A 58 -2.25 14.06 -14.60
N PHE A 59 -2.13 12.81 -14.16
CA PHE A 59 -1.16 12.42 -13.13
C PHE A 59 0.28 12.69 -13.56
N GLN A 60 0.66 12.38 -14.82
CA GLN A 60 1.99 12.61 -15.38
C GLN A 60 2.37 14.10 -15.41
N ARG A 61 1.40 15.00 -15.60
CA ARG A 61 1.61 16.45 -15.51
C ARG A 61 1.61 16.97 -14.07
N GLY A 62 1.23 16.14 -13.10
CA GLY A 62 1.07 16.53 -11.69
C GLY A 62 -0.06 17.55 -11.46
N GLU A 63 -1.07 17.55 -12.31
CA GLU A 63 -2.26 18.41 -12.23
C GLU A 63 -3.30 17.80 -11.29
N THR A 64 -2.85 17.44 -10.07
CA THR A 64 -3.61 16.62 -9.11
C THR A 64 -4.12 17.44 -7.92
N THR A 65 -4.30 18.73 -8.08
CA THR A 65 -4.92 19.57 -7.04
C THR A 65 -6.37 19.12 -6.79
N GLY A 66 -6.71 18.92 -5.53
CA GLY A 66 -8.03 18.41 -5.12
C GLY A 66 -8.19 16.88 -5.23
N LEU A 67 -7.20 16.16 -5.75
CA LEU A 67 -7.24 14.70 -5.75
C LEU A 67 -6.70 14.15 -4.43
N PHE A 68 -7.55 13.40 -3.73
CA PHE A 68 -7.22 12.82 -2.42
C PHE A 68 -5.89 12.07 -2.46
N GLN A 69 -5.00 12.36 -1.51
CA GLN A 69 -3.65 11.82 -1.36
C GLN A 69 -2.64 12.20 -2.45
N PHE A 70 -3.02 12.87 -3.53
CA PHE A 70 -2.13 13.20 -4.65
C PHE A 70 -1.84 14.70 -4.80
N GLU A 71 -2.35 15.57 -3.92
CA GLU A 71 -2.32 17.01 -4.09
C GLU A 71 -1.09 17.72 -3.49
N SER A 72 -0.29 17.04 -2.64
CA SER A 72 0.89 17.67 -2.03
C SER A 72 1.99 17.97 -3.07
N GLY A 73 2.76 19.05 -2.86
CA GLY A 73 3.83 19.43 -3.77
C GLY A 73 4.88 18.33 -3.97
N GLY A 74 5.22 17.59 -2.92
CA GLY A 74 6.16 16.47 -3.02
C GLY A 74 5.59 15.30 -3.83
N MET A 75 4.33 14.94 -3.63
CA MET A 75 3.66 13.91 -4.41
C MET A 75 3.59 14.30 -5.89
N LYS A 76 3.20 15.53 -6.21
CA LYS A 76 3.16 16.05 -7.58
C LYS A 76 4.51 15.96 -8.29
N ARG A 77 5.62 16.24 -7.58
CA ARG A 77 6.96 16.09 -8.12
C ARG A 77 7.26 14.64 -8.49
N TYR A 78 7.00 13.70 -7.57
CA TYR A 78 7.22 12.28 -7.84
C TYR A 78 6.34 11.73 -8.96
N LEU A 79 5.09 12.19 -9.08
CA LEU A 79 4.21 11.80 -10.18
C LEU A 79 4.76 12.20 -11.56
N LYS A 80 5.35 13.40 -11.65
CA LYS A 80 6.00 13.88 -12.87
C LYS A 80 7.23 13.05 -13.27
N GLU A 81 7.97 12.58 -12.27
CA GLU A 81 9.14 11.72 -12.47
C GLU A 81 8.72 10.27 -12.78
N LEU A 82 7.72 9.75 -12.06
CA LEU A 82 7.19 8.40 -12.20
C LEU A 82 6.51 8.18 -13.55
N LYS A 83 5.80 9.20 -14.06
CA LYS A 83 4.96 9.09 -15.26
C LYS A 83 4.07 7.85 -15.24
N PRO A 84 3.12 7.76 -14.31
CA PRO A 84 2.30 6.56 -14.13
C PRO A 84 1.58 6.20 -15.43
N THR A 85 1.54 4.91 -15.73
CA THR A 85 0.90 4.35 -16.94
C THR A 85 -0.15 3.30 -16.61
N GLU A 86 -0.21 2.88 -15.36
CA GLU A 86 -1.14 1.87 -14.85
C GLU A 86 -1.58 2.21 -13.43
N PHE A 87 -2.69 1.65 -13.01
CA PHE A 87 -3.28 1.95 -11.69
C PHE A 87 -2.38 1.49 -10.54
N GLU A 88 -1.64 0.41 -10.74
CA GLU A 88 -0.65 -0.12 -9.80
C GLU A 88 0.45 0.89 -9.44
N ASP A 89 0.84 1.73 -10.38
CA ASP A 89 1.80 2.82 -10.11
C ASP A 89 1.27 3.81 -9.07
N LEU A 90 -0.01 4.14 -9.16
CA LEU A 90 -0.67 5.05 -8.21
C LEU A 90 -0.79 4.41 -6.83
N ILE A 91 -1.15 3.12 -6.77
CA ILE A 91 -1.22 2.35 -5.52
C ILE A 91 0.17 2.31 -4.85
N ALA A 92 1.21 1.97 -5.62
CA ALA A 92 2.57 1.91 -5.12
C ALA A 92 3.05 3.29 -4.62
N MET A 93 2.73 4.36 -5.34
CA MET A 93 3.12 5.70 -4.94
C MET A 93 2.47 6.12 -3.61
N VAL A 94 1.17 5.85 -3.41
CA VAL A 94 0.49 6.12 -2.12
C VAL A 94 1.10 5.28 -0.99
N ALA A 95 1.49 4.04 -1.28
CA ALA A 95 2.12 3.18 -0.29
C ALA A 95 3.54 3.62 0.09
N LEU A 96 4.31 4.14 -0.88
CA LEU A 96 5.69 4.58 -0.68
C LEU A 96 5.80 6.01 -0.12
N TYR A 97 4.85 6.89 -0.44
CA TYR A 97 4.91 8.31 -0.04
C TYR A 97 4.53 8.52 1.43
N ARG A 98 5.38 7.99 2.31
CA ARG A 98 5.28 8.15 3.77
C ARG A 98 6.68 8.09 4.39
N PRO A 99 6.90 8.65 5.60
CA PRO A 99 8.19 8.58 6.28
C PRO A 99 8.69 7.13 6.39
N GLY A 100 9.95 6.90 5.99
CA GLY A 100 10.58 5.59 5.87
C GLY A 100 10.57 5.09 4.42
N PRO A 101 9.48 4.55 3.90
CA PRO A 101 9.43 4.00 2.52
C PRO A 101 9.70 5.01 1.41
N MET A 102 9.55 6.30 1.67
CA MET A 102 9.78 7.39 0.70
C MET A 102 11.19 7.37 0.10
N GLU A 103 12.17 6.88 0.83
CA GLU A 103 13.55 6.75 0.35
C GLU A 103 13.70 5.75 -0.80
N LEU A 104 12.73 4.84 -0.97
CA LEU A 104 12.71 3.85 -2.05
C LEU A 104 12.08 4.39 -3.35
N ILE A 105 11.40 5.53 -3.32
CA ILE A 105 10.73 6.10 -4.50
C ILE A 105 11.70 6.34 -5.66
N PRO A 106 12.89 6.93 -5.47
CA PRO A 106 13.81 7.15 -6.58
C PRO A 106 14.25 5.85 -7.26
N SER A 107 14.49 4.77 -6.49
CA SER A 107 14.83 3.46 -7.05
C SER A 107 13.63 2.84 -7.78
N TYR A 108 12.42 2.94 -7.21
CA TYR A 108 11.19 2.48 -7.84
C TYR A 108 11.01 3.14 -9.23
N ILE A 109 11.18 4.46 -9.32
CA ILE A 109 11.07 5.22 -10.56
C ILE A 109 12.13 4.77 -11.58
N ARG A 110 13.41 4.70 -11.17
CA ARG A 110 14.50 4.27 -12.07
C ARG A 110 14.28 2.87 -12.61
N ARG A 111 13.82 1.93 -11.76
CA ARG A 111 13.54 0.54 -12.16
C ARG A 111 12.36 0.45 -13.11
N LYS A 112 11.27 1.18 -12.85
CA LYS A 112 10.14 1.29 -13.76
C LYS A 112 10.57 1.74 -15.15
N HIS A 113 11.46 2.72 -15.23
CA HIS A 113 11.95 3.26 -16.50
C HIS A 113 13.15 2.48 -17.10
N GLY A 114 13.53 1.37 -16.52
CA GLY A 114 14.65 0.56 -16.99
C GLY A 114 16.03 1.20 -16.81
N MET A 115 16.12 2.28 -16.02
CA MET A 115 17.37 2.97 -15.71
C MET A 115 18.16 2.30 -14.57
N GLU A 116 17.52 1.42 -13.83
CA GLU A 116 18.12 0.61 -12.77
C GLU A 116 17.67 -0.83 -12.95
N ARG A 117 18.63 -1.78 -12.90
CA ARG A 117 18.33 -3.21 -13.04
C ARG A 117 17.51 -3.70 -11.86
N VAL A 118 16.47 -4.49 -12.15
CA VAL A 118 15.72 -5.22 -11.11
C VAL A 118 16.46 -6.51 -10.81
N GLU A 119 16.88 -6.67 -9.57
CA GLU A 119 17.54 -7.89 -9.09
C GLU A 119 16.74 -8.50 -7.96
N TYR A 120 16.69 -9.82 -7.94
CA TYR A 120 16.03 -10.61 -6.88
C TYR A 120 17.07 -11.43 -6.16
N LEU A 121 17.13 -11.33 -4.84
CA LEU A 121 18.05 -12.11 -3.99
C LEU A 121 17.80 -13.63 -4.10
N HIS A 122 16.60 -14.02 -4.49
CA HIS A 122 16.24 -15.41 -4.74
C HIS A 122 15.16 -15.50 -5.84
N PRO A 123 15.19 -16.53 -6.72
CA PRO A 123 14.21 -16.66 -7.82
C PRO A 123 12.74 -16.67 -7.35
N LYS A 124 12.43 -17.26 -6.21
CA LYS A 124 11.08 -17.28 -5.61
C LYS A 124 10.54 -15.86 -5.29
N LEU A 125 11.40 -14.83 -5.24
CA LEU A 125 10.97 -13.45 -4.99
C LEU A 125 10.42 -12.77 -6.25
N ALA A 126 10.82 -13.22 -7.43
CA ALA A 126 10.40 -12.57 -8.67
C ALA A 126 8.87 -12.52 -8.84
N PRO A 127 8.10 -13.61 -8.69
CA PRO A 127 6.65 -13.55 -8.84
C PRO A 127 5.95 -12.67 -7.78
N ILE A 128 6.57 -12.47 -6.62
CA ILE A 128 6.03 -11.66 -5.52
C ILE A 128 6.29 -10.17 -5.74
N LEU A 129 7.49 -9.84 -6.22
CA LEU A 129 7.98 -8.47 -6.26
C LEU A 129 8.04 -7.86 -7.67
N GLN A 130 7.74 -8.62 -8.73
CA GLN A 130 7.83 -8.13 -10.11
C GLN A 130 6.97 -6.90 -10.38
N LYS A 131 5.75 -6.86 -9.83
CA LYS A 131 4.83 -5.71 -9.97
C LYS A 131 5.30 -4.44 -9.24
N THR A 132 6.25 -4.58 -8.35
CA THR A 132 6.86 -3.47 -7.60
C THR A 132 8.35 -3.35 -7.89
N TYR A 133 8.78 -3.83 -9.06
CA TYR A 133 10.16 -3.72 -9.55
C TYR A 133 11.21 -4.21 -8.54
N GLY A 134 10.92 -5.31 -7.84
CA GLY A 134 11.82 -5.91 -6.85
C GLY A 134 11.84 -5.20 -5.49
N ILE A 135 10.97 -4.24 -5.26
CA ILE A 135 10.87 -3.51 -3.99
C ILE A 135 9.70 -4.07 -3.18
N GLY A 136 9.95 -4.38 -1.91
CA GLY A 136 8.88 -4.74 -0.97
C GLY A 136 8.11 -3.50 -0.55
N VAL A 137 6.89 -3.35 -1.06
CA VAL A 137 6.03 -2.19 -0.84
C VAL A 137 4.87 -2.52 0.10
N TYR A 138 4.27 -3.70 -0.06
CA TYR A 138 3.02 -4.08 0.62
C TYR A 138 3.27 -5.10 1.74
N GLN A 139 2.44 -5.04 2.77
CA GLN A 139 2.48 -6.01 3.88
C GLN A 139 2.22 -7.44 3.39
N GLU A 140 1.34 -7.60 2.41
CA GLU A 140 1.01 -8.87 1.78
C GLU A 140 2.22 -9.51 1.09
N GLN A 141 3.09 -8.70 0.48
CA GLN A 141 4.34 -9.19 -0.10
C GLN A 141 5.27 -9.73 0.99
N MET A 142 5.38 -9.05 2.14
CA MET A 142 6.18 -9.54 3.26
C MET A 142 5.66 -10.88 3.79
N MET A 143 4.34 -11.00 3.94
CA MET A 143 3.71 -12.27 4.35
C MET A 143 3.97 -13.38 3.32
N GLN A 144 3.85 -13.07 2.03
CA GLN A 144 4.10 -14.03 0.97
C GLN A 144 5.57 -14.46 0.91
N ILE A 145 6.51 -13.52 1.08
CA ILE A 145 7.95 -13.82 1.16
C ILE A 145 8.24 -14.81 2.31
N THR A 146 7.71 -14.57 3.51
CA THR A 146 7.94 -15.46 4.65
C THR A 146 7.36 -16.86 4.41
N ARG A 147 6.22 -16.94 3.74
CA ARG A 147 5.58 -18.22 3.39
C ARG A 147 6.38 -18.97 2.33
N GLU A 148 6.73 -18.32 1.23
CA GLU A 148 7.38 -18.95 0.08
C GLU A 148 8.86 -19.30 0.33
N LEU A 149 9.57 -18.49 1.12
CA LEU A 149 10.98 -18.73 1.41
C LEU A 149 11.21 -19.57 2.67
N ALA A 150 10.41 -19.33 3.72
CA ALA A 150 10.64 -19.97 5.02
C ALA A 150 9.57 -21.00 5.41
N GLY A 151 8.60 -21.27 4.53
CA GLY A 151 7.56 -22.26 4.79
C GLY A 151 6.57 -21.87 5.90
N PHE A 152 6.42 -20.57 6.19
CA PHE A 152 5.48 -20.12 7.22
C PHE A 152 4.04 -20.40 6.81
N SER A 153 3.22 -20.80 7.77
CA SER A 153 1.76 -20.78 7.62
C SER A 153 1.26 -19.31 7.54
N PHE A 154 0.02 -19.13 7.15
CA PHE A 154 -0.59 -17.79 7.09
C PHE A 154 -0.59 -17.10 8.46
N ALA A 155 -0.92 -17.84 9.54
CA ALA A 155 -0.94 -17.31 10.90
C ALA A 155 0.44 -16.86 11.39
N GLU A 156 1.48 -17.60 11.05
CA GLU A 156 2.87 -17.27 11.38
C GLU A 156 3.36 -16.06 10.60
N ALA A 157 3.04 -15.99 9.31
CA ALA A 157 3.34 -14.82 8.48
C ALA A 157 2.64 -13.55 9.00
N ASP A 158 1.38 -13.66 9.47
CA ASP A 158 0.68 -12.55 10.12
C ASP A 158 1.34 -12.13 11.45
N THR A 159 1.81 -13.09 12.23
CA THR A 159 2.58 -12.81 13.46
C THR A 159 3.85 -12.03 13.14
N MET A 160 4.60 -12.45 12.11
CA MET A 160 5.80 -11.74 11.63
C MET A 160 5.45 -10.31 11.15
N ARG A 161 4.39 -10.16 10.37
CA ARG A 161 3.90 -8.84 9.92
C ARG A 161 3.60 -7.92 11.11
N ARG A 162 2.92 -8.42 12.14
CA ARG A 162 2.62 -7.67 13.38
C ARG A 162 3.88 -7.30 14.15
N ALA A 163 4.85 -8.21 14.25
CA ALA A 163 6.13 -7.96 14.89
C ALA A 163 6.89 -6.81 14.23
N ILE A 164 6.95 -6.80 12.89
CA ILE A 164 7.55 -5.72 12.10
C ILE A 164 6.79 -4.41 12.29
N GLY A 165 5.47 -4.43 12.15
CA GLY A 165 4.63 -3.24 12.23
C GLY A 165 4.65 -2.56 13.60
N LYS A 166 4.62 -3.33 14.68
CA LYS A 166 4.66 -2.84 16.07
C LYS A 166 6.08 -2.65 16.60
N LYS A 167 7.12 -3.03 15.85
CA LYS A 167 8.55 -2.97 16.25
C LYS A 167 8.84 -3.65 17.59
N ILE A 168 8.18 -4.78 17.87
CA ILE A 168 8.36 -5.55 19.11
C ILE A 168 9.65 -6.36 19.00
N LYS A 169 10.72 -5.87 19.59
CA LYS A 169 12.08 -6.43 19.43
C LYS A 169 12.15 -7.91 19.81
N SER A 170 11.63 -8.32 20.95
CA SER A 170 11.65 -9.72 21.40
C SER A 170 10.97 -10.67 20.40
N LEU A 171 9.82 -10.26 19.87
CA LEU A 171 9.09 -11.05 18.87
C LEU A 171 9.81 -11.05 17.51
N LEU A 172 10.47 -9.94 17.15
CA LEU A 172 11.28 -9.89 15.95
C LEU A 172 12.48 -10.83 16.01
N ASP A 173 13.18 -10.87 17.15
CA ASP A 173 14.33 -11.75 17.36
C ASP A 173 13.92 -13.23 17.28
N GLU A 174 12.82 -13.61 17.91
CA GLU A 174 12.24 -14.96 17.82
C GLU A 174 11.84 -15.33 16.38
N GLN A 175 11.14 -14.44 15.69
CA GLN A 175 10.71 -14.69 14.32
C GLN A 175 11.89 -14.71 13.34
N ARG A 176 12.96 -13.96 13.60
CA ARG A 176 14.17 -13.96 12.78
C ARG A 176 14.83 -15.34 12.74
N ASP A 177 15.04 -15.95 13.90
CA ASP A 177 15.71 -17.25 13.98
C ASP A 177 14.88 -18.33 13.26
N ARG A 178 13.58 -18.26 13.40
CA ARG A 178 12.65 -19.14 12.72
C ARG A 178 12.64 -18.90 11.20
N LEU A 179 12.67 -17.64 10.76
CA LEU A 179 12.75 -17.27 9.35
C LEU A 179 14.02 -17.84 8.71
N VAL A 180 15.18 -17.65 9.34
CA VAL A 180 16.46 -18.15 8.85
C VAL A 180 16.47 -19.69 8.77
N SER A 181 16.03 -20.37 9.84
CA SER A 181 15.95 -21.82 9.87
C SER A 181 14.99 -22.36 8.80
N GLY A 182 13.85 -21.72 8.61
CA GLY A 182 12.89 -22.06 7.57
C GLY A 182 13.46 -21.87 6.17
N MET A 183 14.18 -20.78 5.91
CA MET A 183 14.83 -20.53 4.61
C MET A 183 15.93 -21.54 4.28
N ILE A 184 16.61 -22.08 5.29
CA ILE A 184 17.63 -23.11 5.09
C ILE A 184 16.99 -24.47 4.77
N ALA A 185 15.81 -24.73 5.37
CA ALA A 185 15.12 -26.03 5.24
C ALA A 185 14.25 -26.12 3.99
N ASN A 186 13.83 -25.01 3.36
CA ASN A 186 12.86 -24.94 2.26
C ASN A 186 13.52 -24.55 0.92
#